data_4de23d7270c9aea0abdcec33567ba811
#
_entry.id   4de23d7270c9aea0abdcec33567ba811
#
_cell.length_a   1.000
_cell.length_b   1.000
_cell.length_c   1.000
_cell.angle_alpha   90.00
_cell.angle_beta   90.00
_cell.angle_gamma   90.00
#
_symmetry.space_group_name_H-M   'P 1'
#
loop_
_entity.id
_entity.type
_entity.pdbx_description
1 polymer ?
#
loop_
_entity_poly.entity_id
_entity_poly.type
_entity_poly.pdbx_seq_one_letter_code
_entity_poly.pdbx_strand_id
1 'polypeptide(L)'
;MLHGEASLAQLAGADGVHLSSGGDPAAARALLGRGKLIGVSIHSVGEAEALDPALVDYALAGPAFETASKPGYGPEIGRKGVAEIARAARVPVLAIGGVNAPRLGELIAIGLAGAAVMGSIMRAADPAQEVSGLIATLKGSLAMRA
;
A
#
# COMPACT_ATOMS: atom_id res chain seq x y z
N MET A 1 5.96 -6.96 9.76
CA MET A 1 4.56 -7.27 9.35
C MET A 1 4.52 -8.58 8.59
N LEU A 2 3.44 -9.36 8.76
CA LEU A 2 3.21 -10.60 8.02
C LEU A 2 2.07 -10.37 7.02
N HIS A 3 2.22 -10.87 5.79
CA HIS A 3 1.13 -10.88 4.81
C HIS A 3 0.39 -12.20 4.91
N GLY A 4 -0.90 -12.16 5.20
CA GLY A 4 -1.75 -13.33 5.35
C GLY A 4 -2.73 -13.21 6.50
N GLU A 5 -2.84 -14.27 7.31
CA GLU A 5 -3.80 -14.36 8.39
C GLU A 5 -3.30 -13.77 9.72
N ALA A 6 -4.22 -13.16 10.48
CA ALA A 6 -3.92 -12.55 11.77
C ALA A 6 -3.43 -13.58 12.81
N SER A 7 -3.93 -14.81 12.76
CA SER A 7 -3.50 -15.92 13.62
C SER A 7 -2.02 -16.26 13.43
N LEU A 8 -1.56 -16.28 12.18
CA LEU A 8 -0.14 -16.52 11.88
C LEU A 8 0.73 -15.34 12.32
N ALA A 9 0.24 -14.09 12.16
CA ALA A 9 0.95 -12.92 12.65
C ALA A 9 1.10 -12.94 14.19
N GLN A 10 0.07 -13.37 14.89
CA GLN A 10 0.10 -13.53 16.35
C GLN A 10 1.12 -14.61 16.78
N LEU A 11 1.06 -15.79 16.16
CA LEU A 11 1.98 -16.90 16.45
C LEU A 11 3.43 -16.53 16.18
N ALA A 12 3.69 -15.78 15.12
CA ALA A 12 5.03 -15.31 14.74
C ALA A 12 5.52 -14.13 15.59
N GLY A 13 4.73 -13.58 16.49
CA GLY A 13 5.06 -12.37 17.24
C GLY A 13 5.25 -11.13 16.36
N ALA A 14 4.64 -11.10 15.15
CA ALA A 14 4.81 -10.00 14.22
C ALA A 14 4.24 -8.68 14.75
N ASP A 15 4.78 -7.55 14.30
CA ASP A 15 4.31 -6.20 14.68
C ASP A 15 3.00 -5.81 13.99
N GLY A 16 2.50 -6.64 13.09
CA GLY A 16 1.22 -6.43 12.41
C GLY A 16 0.98 -7.44 11.30
N VAL A 17 -0.20 -7.33 10.69
CA VAL A 17 -0.65 -8.14 9.56
C VAL A 17 -1.05 -7.27 8.40
N HIS A 18 -0.81 -7.74 7.18
CA HIS A 18 -1.40 -7.20 5.97
C HIS A 18 -2.38 -8.23 5.39
N LEU A 19 -3.65 -7.87 5.41
CA LEU A 19 -4.74 -8.71 4.92
C LEU A 19 -4.90 -8.56 3.41
N SER A 20 -5.24 -9.66 2.74
CA SER A 20 -5.69 -9.61 1.35
C SER A 20 -7.03 -8.87 1.23
N SER A 21 -7.40 -8.45 0.02
CA SER A 21 -8.76 -7.96 -0.26
C SER A 21 -9.81 -8.99 0.17
N GLY A 22 -10.86 -8.53 0.84
CA GLY A 22 -11.88 -9.39 1.45
C GLY A 22 -11.50 -10.03 2.78
N GLY A 23 -10.31 -9.76 3.32
CA GLY A 23 -9.97 -10.14 4.70
C GLY A 23 -10.85 -9.43 5.73
N ASP A 24 -10.88 -9.93 6.97
CA ASP A 24 -11.68 -9.39 8.06
C ASP A 24 -10.83 -8.55 9.03
N PRO A 25 -10.81 -7.20 8.90
CA PRO A 25 -10.06 -6.35 9.81
C PRO A 25 -10.62 -6.34 11.24
N ALA A 26 -11.91 -6.60 11.43
CA ALA A 26 -12.52 -6.62 12.75
C ALA A 26 -12.03 -7.84 13.54
N ALA A 27 -12.05 -9.02 12.92
CA ALA A 27 -11.48 -10.23 13.52
C ALA A 27 -9.97 -10.08 13.77
N ALA A 28 -9.21 -9.50 12.83
CA ALA A 28 -7.79 -9.25 13.00
C ALA A 28 -7.51 -8.29 14.17
N ARG A 29 -8.27 -7.20 14.28
CA ARG A 29 -8.14 -6.23 15.37
C ARG A 29 -8.51 -6.83 16.74
N ALA A 30 -9.57 -7.65 16.79
CA ALA A 30 -9.96 -8.35 18.00
C ALA A 30 -8.86 -9.32 18.49
N LEU A 31 -8.21 -10.02 17.56
CA LEU A 31 -7.15 -10.98 17.87
C LEU A 31 -5.82 -10.33 18.25
N LEU A 32 -5.39 -9.30 17.50
CA LEU A 32 -4.07 -8.70 17.63
C LEU A 32 -4.02 -7.52 18.61
N GLY A 33 -5.17 -6.93 18.91
CA GLY A 33 -5.27 -5.75 19.77
C GLY A 33 -4.84 -4.45 19.06
N ARG A 34 -4.92 -3.33 19.79
CA ARG A 34 -4.65 -1.98 19.27
C ARG A 34 -3.16 -1.65 19.06
N GLY A 35 -2.27 -2.42 19.67
CA GLY A 35 -0.82 -2.21 19.56
C GLY A 35 -0.17 -2.79 18.29
N LYS A 36 -0.95 -3.49 17.45
CA LYS A 36 -0.44 -4.09 16.21
C LYS A 36 -1.01 -3.40 14.98
N LEU A 37 -0.20 -3.28 13.94
CA LEU A 37 -0.61 -2.67 12.67
C LEU A 37 -1.47 -3.63 11.84
N ILE A 38 -2.55 -3.12 11.27
CA ILE A 38 -3.39 -3.84 10.30
C ILE A 38 -3.46 -3.06 9.00
N GLY A 39 -2.94 -3.65 7.94
CA GLY A 39 -3.07 -3.15 6.58
C GLY A 39 -4.03 -4.02 5.77
N VAL A 40 -4.64 -3.46 4.72
CA VAL A 40 -5.56 -4.18 3.83
C VAL A 40 -5.25 -3.84 2.37
N SER A 41 -5.28 -4.85 1.49
CA SER A 41 -5.27 -4.64 0.05
C SER A 41 -6.64 -4.19 -0.44
N ILE A 42 -6.70 -3.17 -1.30
CA ILE A 42 -7.93 -2.66 -1.92
C ILE A 42 -7.72 -2.40 -3.42
N HIS A 43 -8.82 -2.49 -4.18
CA HIS A 43 -8.78 -2.39 -5.64
C HIS A 43 -9.81 -1.42 -6.21
N SER A 44 -10.70 -0.88 -5.38
CA SER A 44 -11.81 -0.02 -5.80
C SER A 44 -12.11 1.08 -4.78
N VAL A 45 -12.86 2.10 -5.24
CA VAL A 45 -13.39 3.17 -4.39
C VAL A 45 -14.34 2.63 -3.33
N GLY A 46 -15.21 1.67 -3.69
CA GLY A 46 -16.14 1.07 -2.74
C GLY A 46 -15.43 0.33 -1.59
N GLU A 47 -14.32 -0.38 -1.88
CA GLU A 47 -13.50 -0.98 -0.83
C GLU A 47 -12.84 0.08 0.06
N ALA A 48 -12.39 1.20 -0.52
CA ALA A 48 -11.79 2.29 0.24
C ALA A 48 -12.78 2.97 1.19
N GLU A 49 -14.01 3.21 0.73
CA GLU A 49 -15.10 3.78 1.54
C GLU A 49 -15.52 2.87 2.71
N ALA A 50 -15.44 1.56 2.51
CA ALA A 50 -15.79 0.57 3.52
C ALA A 50 -14.75 0.43 4.64
N LEU A 51 -13.55 1.01 4.52
CA LEU A 51 -12.52 0.93 5.54
C LEU A 51 -12.90 1.73 6.79
N ASP A 52 -12.85 1.04 7.94
CA ASP A 52 -13.01 1.67 9.25
C ASP A 52 -11.63 2.03 9.84
N PRO A 53 -11.32 3.33 10.06
CA PRO A 53 -10.05 3.77 10.63
C PRO A 53 -9.84 3.31 12.09
N ALA A 54 -10.88 2.81 12.77
CA ALA A 54 -10.73 2.18 14.08
C ALA A 54 -10.14 0.77 13.99
N LEU A 55 -10.22 0.14 12.82
CA LEU A 55 -9.80 -1.25 12.58
C LEU A 55 -8.56 -1.36 11.70
N VAL A 56 -8.40 -0.45 10.73
CA VAL A 56 -7.35 -0.48 9.71
C VAL A 56 -6.42 0.72 9.86
N ASP A 57 -5.13 0.50 9.84
CA ASP A 57 -4.11 1.55 9.97
C ASP A 57 -3.67 2.11 8.62
N TYR A 58 -3.70 1.31 7.55
CA TYR A 58 -3.37 1.73 6.19
C TYR A 58 -3.94 0.78 5.14
N ALA A 59 -4.04 1.25 3.90
CA ALA A 59 -4.43 0.44 2.76
C ALA A 59 -3.35 0.41 1.67
N LEU A 60 -3.24 -0.71 0.94
CA LEU A 60 -2.48 -0.83 -0.30
C LEU A 60 -3.45 -0.86 -1.48
N ALA A 61 -3.42 0.18 -2.31
CA ALA A 61 -4.19 0.25 -3.55
C ALA A 61 -3.38 -0.27 -4.74
N GLY A 62 -3.85 -1.32 -5.41
CA GLY A 62 -3.12 -1.91 -6.53
C GLY A 62 -3.90 -2.91 -7.38
N PRO A 63 -3.35 -3.26 -8.55
CA PRO A 63 -2.11 -2.73 -9.13
C PRO A 63 -2.30 -1.30 -9.65
N ALA A 64 -1.46 -0.37 -9.20
CA ALA A 64 -1.57 1.03 -9.61
C ALA A 64 -1.21 1.22 -11.08
N PHE A 65 -0.22 0.48 -11.56
CA PHE A 65 0.24 0.46 -12.95
C PHE A 65 0.55 -0.98 -13.36
N GLU A 66 0.68 -1.19 -14.67
CA GLU A 66 1.12 -2.47 -15.22
C GLU A 66 2.40 -2.96 -14.50
N THR A 67 2.41 -4.22 -14.13
CA THR A 67 3.50 -4.82 -13.36
C THR A 67 3.90 -6.19 -13.88
N ALA A 68 5.18 -6.39 -14.17
CA ALA A 68 5.73 -7.68 -14.54
C ALA A 68 5.79 -8.68 -13.35
N SER A 69 5.57 -8.22 -12.12
CA SER A 69 5.65 -9.09 -10.93
C SER A 69 4.43 -10.01 -10.77
N LYS A 70 3.28 -9.62 -11.35
CA LYS A 70 2.05 -10.43 -11.39
C LYS A 70 1.36 -10.24 -12.74
N PRO A 71 1.86 -10.86 -13.81
CA PRO A 71 1.24 -10.77 -15.13
C PRO A 71 -0.21 -11.26 -15.08
N GLY A 72 -1.15 -10.51 -15.66
CA GLY A 72 -2.56 -10.89 -15.72
C GLY A 72 -3.35 -10.73 -14.41
N TYR A 73 -2.78 -10.10 -13.39
CA TYR A 73 -3.48 -9.81 -12.12
C TYR A 73 -4.38 -8.57 -12.25
N GLY A 74 -5.49 -8.73 -12.95
CA GLY A 74 -6.51 -7.70 -13.16
C GLY A 74 -6.04 -6.50 -14.00
N PRO A 75 -6.97 -5.61 -14.35
CA PRO A 75 -6.62 -4.34 -14.97
C PRO A 75 -5.90 -3.43 -13.96
N GLU A 76 -4.97 -2.60 -14.47
CA GLU A 76 -4.37 -1.55 -13.66
C GLU A 76 -5.44 -0.52 -13.24
N ILE A 77 -5.35 -0.04 -12.02
CA ILE A 77 -6.24 1.01 -11.50
C ILE A 77 -5.94 2.35 -12.20
N GLY A 78 -4.68 2.59 -12.54
CA GLY A 78 -4.20 3.81 -13.14
C GLY A 78 -4.16 5.01 -12.16
N ARG A 79 -3.47 6.07 -12.57
CA ARG A 79 -3.30 7.29 -11.76
C ARG A 79 -4.63 7.88 -11.28
N LYS A 80 -5.63 7.95 -12.17
CA LYS A 80 -6.95 8.52 -11.83
C LYS A 80 -7.66 7.68 -10.76
N GLY A 81 -7.71 6.37 -10.96
CA GLY A 81 -8.38 5.47 -10.02
C GLY A 81 -7.71 5.44 -8.64
N VAL A 82 -6.38 5.42 -8.54
CA VAL A 82 -5.71 5.48 -7.24
C VAL A 82 -5.93 6.84 -6.54
N ALA A 83 -6.07 7.95 -7.30
CA ALA A 83 -6.43 9.24 -6.73
C ALA A 83 -7.86 9.26 -6.16
N GLU A 84 -8.80 8.60 -6.83
CA GLU A 84 -10.19 8.45 -6.37
C GLU A 84 -10.24 7.59 -5.11
N ILE A 85 -9.52 6.48 -5.08
CA ILE A 85 -9.37 5.60 -3.91
C ILE A 85 -8.77 6.38 -2.72
N ALA A 86 -7.70 7.15 -2.94
CA ALA A 86 -7.05 7.91 -1.88
C ALA A 86 -7.95 9.00 -1.28
N ARG A 87 -8.85 9.60 -2.09
CA ARG A 87 -9.82 10.59 -1.59
C ARG A 87 -10.98 9.95 -0.83
N ALA A 88 -11.39 8.75 -1.21
CA ALA A 88 -12.49 8.03 -0.58
C ALA A 88 -12.09 7.37 0.75
N ALA A 89 -10.82 6.95 0.86
CA ALA A 89 -10.32 6.29 2.06
C ALA A 89 -10.16 7.27 3.23
N ARG A 90 -10.51 6.79 4.42
CA ARG A 90 -10.31 7.51 5.69
C ARG A 90 -9.02 7.08 6.43
N VAL A 91 -8.20 6.28 5.76
CA VAL A 91 -6.90 5.80 6.24
C VAL A 91 -5.82 6.15 5.22
N PRO A 92 -4.54 6.21 5.60
CA PRO A 92 -3.44 6.40 4.65
C PRO A 92 -3.46 5.33 3.55
N VAL A 93 -3.39 5.76 2.29
CA VAL A 93 -3.33 4.86 1.12
C VAL A 93 -1.94 4.90 0.52
N LEU A 94 -1.35 3.73 0.33
CA LEU A 94 -0.12 3.54 -0.42
C LEU A 94 -0.44 2.83 -1.75
N ALA A 95 0.23 3.22 -2.82
CA ALA A 95 0.10 2.53 -4.11
C ALA A 95 1.06 1.33 -4.18
N ILE A 96 0.62 0.25 -4.82
CA ILE A 96 1.45 -0.91 -5.14
C ILE A 96 1.24 -1.34 -6.59
N GLY A 97 2.30 -1.84 -7.22
CA GLY A 97 2.31 -2.32 -8.60
C GLY A 97 2.80 -1.29 -9.61
N GLY A 98 3.88 -1.62 -10.30
CA GLY A 98 4.49 -0.82 -11.36
C GLY A 98 5.03 0.55 -10.93
N VAL A 99 5.25 0.78 -9.63
CA VAL A 99 5.77 2.04 -9.10
C VAL A 99 7.29 2.11 -9.30
N ASN A 100 7.77 3.26 -9.77
CA ASN A 100 9.16 3.69 -9.88
C ASN A 100 9.29 5.14 -9.40
N ALA A 101 10.49 5.70 -9.37
CA ALA A 101 10.72 7.04 -8.82
C ALA A 101 9.88 8.15 -9.51
N PRO A 102 9.78 8.27 -10.85
CA PRO A 102 8.90 9.26 -11.48
C PRO A 102 7.43 9.10 -11.08
N ARG A 103 6.90 7.87 -11.16
CA ARG A 103 5.51 7.56 -10.78
C ARG A 103 5.23 7.83 -9.31
N LEU A 104 6.20 7.56 -8.43
CA LEU A 104 6.08 7.86 -6.99
C LEU A 104 5.84 9.35 -6.75
N GLY A 105 6.60 10.23 -7.41
CA GLY A 105 6.41 11.68 -7.30
C GLY A 105 4.99 12.10 -7.71
N GLU A 106 4.49 11.58 -8.83
CA GLU A 106 3.12 11.83 -9.28
C GLU A 106 2.05 11.34 -8.30
N LEU A 107 2.24 10.14 -7.73
CA LEU A 107 1.31 9.55 -6.76
C LEU A 107 1.24 10.39 -5.46
N ILE A 108 2.37 10.85 -4.96
CA ILE A 108 2.40 11.74 -3.80
C ILE A 108 1.68 13.05 -4.10
N ALA A 109 1.91 13.65 -5.27
CA ALA A 109 1.27 14.91 -5.67
C ALA A 109 -0.27 14.81 -5.71
N ILE A 110 -0.84 13.64 -5.99
CA ILE A 110 -2.31 13.42 -6.04
C ILE A 110 -2.91 12.92 -4.73
N GLY A 111 -2.14 12.87 -3.64
CA GLY A 111 -2.68 12.66 -2.29
C GLY A 111 -2.37 11.33 -1.64
N LEU A 112 -1.64 10.42 -2.31
CA LEU A 112 -1.24 9.17 -1.66
C LEU A 112 -0.21 9.43 -0.54
N ALA A 113 -0.24 8.56 0.46
CA ALA A 113 0.68 8.62 1.60
C ALA A 113 2.08 8.06 1.27
N GLY A 114 2.17 7.24 0.22
CA GLY A 114 3.42 6.61 -0.20
C GLY A 114 3.21 5.51 -1.22
N ALA A 115 4.19 4.62 -1.32
CA ALA A 115 4.09 3.43 -2.15
C ALA A 115 4.78 2.22 -1.53
N ALA A 116 4.30 1.02 -1.90
CA ALA A 116 4.98 -0.24 -1.68
C ALA A 116 5.65 -0.67 -2.99
N VAL A 117 6.94 -0.91 -2.95
CA VAL A 117 7.75 -1.21 -4.12
C VAL A 117 8.49 -2.53 -3.93
N MET A 118 8.39 -3.42 -4.88
CA MET A 118 9.12 -4.69 -4.89
C MET A 118 9.86 -4.89 -6.21
N GLY A 119 9.13 -4.87 -7.29
CA GLY A 119 9.64 -5.34 -8.59
C GLY A 119 10.78 -4.50 -9.17
N SER A 120 10.78 -3.18 -9.01
CA SER A 120 11.89 -2.35 -9.48
C SER A 120 13.15 -2.62 -8.68
N ILE A 121 13.04 -2.75 -7.36
CA ILE A 121 14.16 -3.03 -6.45
C ILE A 121 14.76 -4.42 -6.74
N MET A 122 13.91 -5.44 -6.84
CA MET A 122 14.36 -6.84 -7.05
C MET A 122 15.02 -7.08 -8.42
N ARG A 123 14.71 -6.25 -9.41
CA ARG A 123 15.30 -6.33 -10.76
C ARG A 123 16.37 -5.29 -11.03
N ALA A 124 16.64 -4.41 -10.07
CA ALA A 124 17.67 -3.38 -10.24
C ALA A 124 19.07 -3.99 -10.26
N ALA A 125 19.94 -3.48 -11.12
CA ALA A 125 21.36 -3.82 -11.11
C ALA A 125 22.04 -3.37 -9.82
N ASP A 126 21.59 -2.23 -9.26
CA ASP A 126 21.98 -1.71 -7.95
C ASP A 126 20.71 -1.40 -7.13
N PRO A 127 20.25 -2.35 -6.29
CA PRO A 127 19.09 -2.16 -5.43
C PRO A 127 19.24 -1.00 -4.43
N ALA A 128 20.46 -0.73 -3.95
CA ALA A 128 20.70 0.34 -3.00
C ALA A 128 20.51 1.72 -3.65
N GLN A 129 20.99 1.88 -4.88
CA GLN A 129 20.77 3.10 -5.66
C GLN A 129 19.29 3.30 -5.98
N GLU A 130 18.57 2.23 -6.38
CA GLU A 130 17.12 2.29 -6.65
C GLU A 130 16.34 2.76 -5.41
N VAL A 131 16.61 2.16 -4.24
CA VAL A 131 15.96 2.56 -2.98
C VAL A 131 16.30 4.00 -2.62
N SER A 132 17.57 4.41 -2.77
CA SER A 132 17.99 5.79 -2.48
C SER A 132 17.27 6.80 -3.36
N GLY A 133 17.07 6.49 -4.64
CA GLY A 133 16.32 7.32 -5.60
C GLY A 133 14.84 7.44 -5.21
N LEU A 134 14.21 6.33 -4.83
CA LEU A 134 12.82 6.32 -4.35
C LEU A 134 12.65 7.16 -3.09
N ILE A 135 13.56 7.04 -2.12
CA ILE A 135 13.52 7.82 -0.87
C ILE A 135 13.71 9.31 -1.15
N ALA A 136 14.65 9.68 -2.02
CA ALA A 136 14.88 11.07 -2.41
C ALA A 136 13.64 11.69 -3.05
N THR A 137 12.99 10.97 -3.98
CA THR A 137 11.75 11.38 -4.63
C THR A 137 10.62 11.56 -3.61
N LEU A 138 10.45 10.60 -2.70
CA LEU A 138 9.43 10.67 -1.66
C LEU A 138 9.61 11.92 -0.78
N LYS A 139 10.83 12.14 -0.26
CA LYS A 139 11.16 13.29 0.59
C LYS A 139 10.91 14.63 -0.13
N GLY A 140 11.38 14.74 -1.38
CA GLY A 140 11.18 15.95 -2.20
C GLY A 140 9.70 16.23 -2.44
N SER A 141 8.92 15.21 -2.79
CA SER A 141 7.48 15.36 -3.06
C SER A 141 6.68 15.70 -1.80
N LEU A 142 7.04 15.17 -0.65
CA LEU A 142 6.38 15.51 0.63
C LEU A 142 6.71 16.95 1.07
N ALA A 143 7.94 17.41 0.88
CA ALA A 143 8.34 18.78 1.18
C ALA A 143 7.58 19.82 0.35
N MET A 144 7.17 19.49 -0.88
CA MET A 144 6.38 20.37 -1.75
C MET A 144 4.89 20.41 -1.39
N ARG A 145 4.41 19.54 -0.50
CA ARG A 145 3.02 19.50 -0.03
C ARG A 145 2.81 20.18 1.32
N ALA A 146 3.89 20.43 2.05
CA ALA A 146 3.87 21.10 3.36
C ALA A 146 3.82 22.63 3.21
#